data_fd5c829cf45026983485dfa29206efc5
#
_entry.id   fd5c829cf45026983485dfa29206efc5
#
_cell.length_a   1.000
_cell.length_b   1.000
_cell.length_c   1.000
_cell.angle_alpha   90.00
_cell.angle_beta   90.00
_cell.angle_gamma   90.00
#
_symmetry.space_group_name_H-M   'P 1'
#
loop_
_entity.id
_entity.type
_entity.pdbx_description
1 polymer ?
#
loop_
_entity_poly.entity_id
_entity_poly.type
_entity_poly.pdbx_seq_one_letter_code
_entity_poly.pdbx_strand_id
1 'polypeptide(L)'
;MPYPPNYGGVIDVFYKIKSLHAIGIKIILHCFKYGREEQEILNSLCEAVYYYERKLNPTKLFSSKPFISITRNHPELLKNLLKDGHPILFEGLHSCFFLDNNALNQRYKMVRMHNIEWQYYKGLLKGEKSFVKKLYFNWELKKLKSYESILSKADKILTISGKDQYYYNIRFPEKTILLNCFHKNDTIRRNNETKPFCLYHGNLSVPENIQAALYIAKKIAPKVNVPIIIAGKDPSKLIVDEIKKHKNISL
;
A
#
# COMPACT_ATOMS: atom_id res chain seq x y z
N MET A 1 -6.18 -7.60 -5.41
CA MET A 1 -5.47 -8.72 -6.07
C MET A 1 -3.97 -8.50 -5.91
N PRO A 2 -3.22 -9.43 -5.27
CA PRO A 2 -1.80 -9.25 -4.97
C PRO A 2 -0.83 -9.59 -6.12
N TYR A 3 -1.30 -9.97 -7.29
CA TYR A 3 -0.45 -10.26 -8.45
C TYR A 3 -0.98 -9.55 -9.72
N PRO A 4 -0.10 -9.11 -10.67
CA PRO A 4 1.36 -9.03 -10.57
C PRO A 4 1.83 -7.98 -9.55
N PRO A 5 2.99 -8.22 -8.86
CA PRO A 5 3.52 -7.32 -7.82
C PRO A 5 4.25 -6.11 -8.46
N ASN A 6 3.49 -5.16 -8.98
CA ASN A 6 3.99 -4.05 -9.81
C ASN A 6 3.90 -2.66 -9.14
N TYR A 7 3.40 -2.58 -7.89
CA TYR A 7 3.42 -1.37 -7.05
C TYR A 7 3.45 -1.72 -5.56
N GLY A 8 3.83 -0.77 -4.70
CA GLY A 8 4.26 -0.99 -3.32
C GLY A 8 3.36 -1.88 -2.45
N GLY A 9 2.07 -1.57 -2.32
CA GLY A 9 1.16 -2.37 -1.51
C GLY A 9 0.98 -3.80 -2.03
N VAL A 10 0.94 -3.98 -3.35
CA VAL A 10 0.81 -5.31 -3.98
C VAL A 10 2.10 -6.11 -3.83
N ILE A 11 3.26 -5.47 -3.90
CA ILE A 11 4.56 -6.09 -3.65
C ILE A 11 4.61 -6.67 -2.23
N ASP A 12 4.27 -5.87 -1.22
CA ASP A 12 4.26 -6.31 0.19
C ASP A 12 3.35 -7.54 0.38
N VAL A 13 2.12 -7.49 -0.13
CA VAL A 13 1.16 -8.59 0.02
C VAL A 13 1.64 -9.86 -0.68
N PHE A 14 2.09 -9.76 -1.94
CA PHE A 14 2.53 -10.92 -2.72
C PHE A 14 3.73 -11.63 -2.08
N TYR A 15 4.77 -10.88 -1.72
CA TYR A 15 5.97 -11.48 -1.12
C TYR A 15 5.73 -11.96 0.30
N LYS A 16 4.79 -11.37 1.04
CA LYS A 16 4.33 -11.91 2.32
C LYS A 16 3.63 -13.26 2.15
N ILE A 17 2.71 -13.40 1.19
CA ILE A 17 2.09 -14.69 0.85
C ILE A 17 3.18 -15.72 0.55
N LYS A 18 4.14 -15.37 -0.31
CA LYS A 18 5.24 -16.26 -0.68
C LYS A 18 6.11 -16.66 0.52
N SER A 19 6.40 -15.71 1.41
CA SER A 19 7.19 -15.99 2.62
C SER A 19 6.44 -16.87 3.62
N LEU A 20 5.14 -16.64 3.81
CA LEU A 20 4.30 -17.48 4.68
C LEU A 20 4.17 -18.90 4.13
N HIS A 21 3.96 -19.03 2.82
CA HIS A 21 3.93 -20.33 2.15
C HIS A 21 5.24 -21.10 2.32
N ALA A 22 6.38 -20.40 2.16
CA ALA A 22 7.72 -21.02 2.29
C ALA A 22 8.01 -21.60 3.68
N ILE A 23 7.38 -21.07 4.74
CA ILE A 23 7.49 -21.57 6.11
C ILE A 23 6.33 -22.52 6.48
N GLY A 24 5.54 -22.99 5.50
CA GLY A 24 4.49 -23.98 5.68
C GLY A 24 3.15 -23.44 6.19
N ILE A 25 2.95 -22.13 6.25
CA ILE A 25 1.66 -21.54 6.62
C ILE A 25 0.65 -21.70 5.47
N LYS A 26 -0.46 -22.35 5.76
CA LYS A 26 -1.59 -22.48 4.84
C LYS A 26 -2.39 -21.18 4.79
N ILE A 27 -2.65 -20.68 3.59
CA ILE A 27 -3.28 -19.40 3.37
C ILE A 27 -4.60 -19.59 2.60
N ILE A 28 -5.69 -19.07 3.14
CA ILE A 28 -6.95 -18.88 2.42
C ILE A 28 -6.99 -17.41 1.99
N LEU A 29 -6.86 -17.16 0.69
CA LEU A 29 -6.78 -15.80 0.15
C LEU A 29 -8.16 -15.32 -0.31
N HIS A 30 -8.60 -14.19 0.22
CA HIS A 30 -9.79 -13.47 -0.24
C HIS A 30 -9.36 -12.18 -0.94
N CYS A 31 -9.56 -12.07 -2.25
CA CYS A 31 -9.13 -10.90 -3.00
C CYS A 31 -10.18 -10.39 -3.98
N PHE A 32 -10.21 -9.07 -4.14
CA PHE A 32 -11.07 -8.40 -5.11
C PHE A 32 -10.38 -8.29 -6.46
N LYS A 33 -11.06 -8.69 -7.52
CA LYS A 33 -10.67 -8.39 -8.89
C LYS A 33 -10.76 -6.87 -9.10
N TYR A 34 -9.73 -6.28 -9.64
CA TYR A 34 -9.65 -4.84 -9.90
C TYR A 34 -8.90 -4.63 -11.20
N GLY A 35 -9.59 -4.91 -12.32
CA GLY A 35 -8.98 -4.89 -13.64
C GLY A 35 -7.87 -5.94 -13.83
N ARG A 36 -7.91 -7.03 -13.05
CA ARG A 36 -6.95 -8.14 -13.10
C ARG A 36 -7.70 -9.46 -13.11
N GLU A 37 -7.27 -10.36 -13.96
CA GLU A 37 -7.80 -11.72 -14.04
C GLU A 37 -7.25 -12.62 -12.94
N GLU A 38 -7.89 -13.76 -12.71
CA GLU A 38 -7.45 -14.79 -11.79
C GLU A 38 -6.04 -15.27 -12.15
N GLN A 39 -5.26 -15.63 -11.13
CA GLN A 39 -3.83 -15.89 -11.31
C GLN A 39 -3.46 -17.26 -10.73
N GLU A 40 -3.01 -18.19 -11.57
CA GLU A 40 -2.60 -19.53 -11.18
C GLU A 40 -1.49 -19.53 -10.11
N ILE A 41 -0.58 -18.56 -10.17
CA ILE A 41 0.48 -18.42 -9.17
C ILE A 41 -0.08 -18.18 -7.76
N LEU A 42 -1.25 -17.58 -7.61
CA LEU A 42 -1.87 -17.42 -6.30
C LEU A 42 -2.48 -18.75 -5.83
N ASN A 43 -3.02 -19.54 -6.75
CA ASN A 43 -3.55 -20.87 -6.44
C ASN A 43 -2.42 -21.85 -6.02
N SER A 44 -1.22 -21.70 -6.58
CA SER A 44 -0.07 -22.53 -6.18
C SER A 44 0.54 -22.15 -4.82
N LEU A 45 0.32 -20.92 -4.35
CA LEU A 45 0.85 -20.41 -3.09
C LEU A 45 -0.16 -20.47 -1.94
N CYS A 46 -1.44 -20.69 -2.22
CA CYS A 46 -2.52 -20.65 -1.24
C CYS A 46 -3.29 -21.98 -1.24
N GLU A 47 -3.82 -22.38 -0.08
CA GLU A 47 -4.71 -23.53 0.06
C GLU A 47 -6.03 -23.32 -0.71
N ALA A 48 -6.54 -22.09 -0.70
CA ALA A 48 -7.69 -21.67 -1.47
C ALA A 48 -7.61 -20.18 -1.83
N VAL A 49 -8.15 -19.82 -2.99
CA VAL A 49 -8.26 -18.42 -3.44
C VAL A 49 -9.70 -18.13 -3.81
N TYR A 50 -10.29 -17.14 -3.15
CA TYR A 50 -11.62 -16.63 -3.45
C TYR A 50 -11.51 -15.25 -4.10
N TYR A 51 -12.08 -15.13 -5.30
CA TYR A 51 -12.08 -13.89 -6.07
C TYR A 51 -13.46 -13.23 -5.99
N TYR A 52 -13.48 -11.92 -5.76
CA TYR A 52 -14.71 -11.13 -5.65
C TYR A 52 -14.70 -9.96 -6.62
N GLU A 53 -15.86 -9.67 -7.20
CA GLU A 53 -16.04 -8.46 -8.00
C GLU A 53 -16.26 -7.24 -7.10
N ARG A 54 -15.59 -6.14 -7.44
CA ARG A 54 -15.77 -4.88 -6.72
C ARG A 54 -16.95 -4.11 -7.27
N LYS A 55 -18.00 -3.94 -6.48
CA LYS A 55 -19.22 -3.22 -6.90
C LYS A 55 -19.03 -1.70 -6.74
N LEU A 56 -18.71 -1.04 -7.86
CA LEU A 56 -18.54 0.42 -7.93
C LEU A 56 -19.91 1.09 -8.15
N ASN A 57 -20.73 1.23 -7.11
CA ASN A 57 -21.98 1.97 -7.17
C ASN A 57 -21.76 3.42 -6.70
N PRO A 58 -21.99 4.45 -7.55
CA PRO A 58 -21.79 5.86 -7.19
C PRO A 58 -22.62 6.32 -5.99
N THR A 59 -23.80 5.73 -5.74
CA THR A 59 -24.61 6.09 -4.57
C THR A 59 -23.92 5.82 -3.24
N LYS A 60 -22.96 4.87 -3.22
CA LYS A 60 -22.13 4.58 -2.04
C LYS A 60 -21.18 5.72 -1.66
N LEU A 61 -20.97 6.70 -2.54
CA LEU A 61 -20.21 7.92 -2.19
C LEU A 61 -20.87 8.69 -1.04
N PHE A 62 -22.20 8.65 -0.93
CA PHE A 62 -22.93 9.34 0.15
C PHE A 62 -22.95 8.58 1.49
N SER A 63 -22.34 7.40 1.56
CA SER A 63 -22.16 6.65 2.80
C SER A 63 -21.24 7.37 3.79
N SER A 64 -21.45 7.15 5.10
CA SER A 64 -20.52 7.57 6.15
C SER A 64 -19.20 6.80 6.12
N LYS A 65 -19.20 5.55 5.63
CA LYS A 65 -17.96 4.76 5.44
C LYS A 65 -17.20 5.22 4.19
N PRO A 66 -15.85 5.14 4.17
CA PRO A 66 -15.05 5.49 2.99
C PRO A 66 -15.44 4.65 1.77
N PHE A 67 -15.45 5.27 0.59
CA PHE A 67 -15.82 4.59 -0.66
C PHE A 67 -14.91 3.39 -0.94
N ILE A 68 -13.60 3.50 -0.66
CA ILE A 68 -12.67 2.39 -0.85
C ILE A 68 -13.00 1.18 0.02
N SER A 69 -13.60 1.36 1.21
CA SER A 69 -13.99 0.26 2.09
C SER A 69 -15.38 -0.27 1.72
N ILE A 70 -16.38 0.60 1.56
CA ILE A 70 -17.77 0.15 1.31
C ILE A 70 -17.93 -0.57 -0.03
N THR A 71 -17.11 -0.30 -1.02
CA THR A 71 -17.10 -1.02 -2.30
C THR A 71 -16.56 -2.45 -2.19
N ARG A 72 -16.00 -2.83 -1.04
CA ARG A 72 -15.57 -4.20 -0.70
C ARG A 72 -16.57 -4.94 0.19
N ASN A 73 -17.74 -4.38 0.41
CA ASN A 73 -18.88 -5.09 1.01
C ASN A 73 -19.40 -6.12 0.01
N HIS A 74 -19.01 -7.38 0.17
CA HIS A 74 -19.46 -8.48 -0.67
C HIS A 74 -20.03 -9.60 0.23
N PRO A 75 -21.31 -10.03 0.04
CA PRO A 75 -21.95 -11.01 0.92
C PRO A 75 -21.23 -12.36 0.91
N GLU A 76 -20.73 -12.81 -0.24
CA GLU A 76 -19.98 -14.07 -0.33
C GLU A 76 -18.64 -14.00 0.41
N LEU A 77 -18.01 -12.81 0.56
CA LEU A 77 -16.80 -12.67 1.38
C LEU A 77 -17.11 -13.02 2.84
N LEU A 78 -18.16 -12.45 3.42
CA LEU A 78 -18.53 -12.77 4.79
C LEU A 78 -18.91 -14.25 4.94
N LYS A 79 -19.72 -14.79 4.02
CA LYS A 79 -20.10 -16.21 4.00
C LYS A 79 -18.87 -17.13 3.95
N ASN A 80 -17.88 -16.81 3.13
CA ASN A 80 -16.66 -17.60 3.06
C ASN A 80 -15.79 -17.47 4.30
N LEU A 81 -15.69 -16.28 4.91
CA LEU A 81 -14.99 -16.07 6.17
C LEU A 81 -15.62 -16.87 7.33
N LEU A 82 -16.91 -17.17 7.28
CA LEU A 82 -17.62 -17.94 8.31
C LEU A 82 -17.52 -19.45 8.14
N LYS A 83 -16.85 -19.95 7.09
CA LYS A 83 -16.64 -21.39 6.88
C LYS A 83 -15.60 -22.01 7.82
N ASP A 84 -14.76 -21.18 8.42
CA ASP A 84 -13.67 -21.62 9.29
C ASP A 84 -13.52 -20.72 10.52
N GLY A 85 -12.57 -21.07 11.41
CA GLY A 85 -12.21 -20.31 12.61
C GLY A 85 -10.81 -19.68 12.58
N HIS A 86 -10.13 -19.65 11.43
CA HIS A 86 -8.73 -19.21 11.34
C HIS A 86 -8.55 -17.72 11.60
N PRO A 87 -7.37 -17.26 12.06
CA PRO A 87 -7.05 -15.84 12.17
C PRO A 87 -7.25 -15.12 10.84
N ILE A 88 -7.66 -13.84 10.89
CA ILE A 88 -7.88 -13.03 9.71
C ILE A 88 -6.85 -11.88 9.66
N LEU A 89 -6.14 -11.76 8.55
CA LEU A 89 -5.27 -10.62 8.25
C LEU A 89 -5.94 -9.72 7.20
N PHE A 90 -6.36 -8.54 7.62
CA PHE A 90 -6.88 -7.51 6.73
C PHE A 90 -5.74 -6.68 6.13
N GLU A 91 -5.67 -6.62 4.82
CA GLU A 91 -4.64 -5.88 4.08
C GLU A 91 -5.07 -4.44 3.77
N GLY A 92 -4.68 -3.51 4.64
CA GLY A 92 -5.03 -2.10 4.58
C GLY A 92 -6.41 -1.76 5.15
N LEU A 93 -6.59 -0.49 5.55
CA LEU A 93 -7.86 0.01 6.09
C LEU A 93 -9.04 -0.20 5.13
N HIS A 94 -8.77 -0.19 3.82
CA HIS A 94 -9.77 -0.40 2.78
C HIS A 94 -10.38 -1.82 2.77
N SER A 95 -9.71 -2.81 3.36
CA SER A 95 -10.23 -4.19 3.47
C SER A 95 -11.09 -4.41 4.73
N CYS A 96 -11.11 -3.45 5.66
CA CYS A 96 -11.68 -3.60 7.00
C CYS A 96 -13.21 -3.48 7.07
N PHE A 97 -13.96 -3.64 5.95
CA PHE A 97 -15.42 -3.49 5.98
C PHE A 97 -16.10 -4.40 7.00
N PHE A 98 -15.61 -5.62 7.17
CA PHE A 98 -16.16 -6.63 8.09
C PHE A 98 -15.38 -6.74 9.41
N LEU A 99 -14.42 -5.87 9.69
CA LEU A 99 -13.60 -5.94 10.89
C LEU A 99 -14.43 -5.84 12.20
N ASP A 100 -15.51 -5.05 12.16
CA ASP A 100 -16.46 -4.83 13.27
C ASP A 100 -17.71 -5.73 13.19
N ASN A 101 -17.71 -6.74 12.30
CA ASN A 101 -18.87 -7.63 12.17
C ASN A 101 -18.97 -8.58 13.37
N ASN A 102 -20.14 -8.62 14.03
CA ASN A 102 -20.37 -9.44 15.22
C ASN A 102 -20.13 -10.93 14.99
N ALA A 103 -20.41 -11.46 13.79
CA ALA A 103 -20.16 -12.86 13.45
C ALA A 103 -18.67 -13.24 13.44
N LEU A 104 -17.75 -12.24 13.43
CA LEU A 104 -16.31 -12.44 13.47
C LEU A 104 -15.70 -12.09 14.85
N ASN A 105 -16.49 -11.84 15.89
CA ASN A 105 -15.97 -11.40 17.19
C ASN A 105 -15.05 -12.40 17.88
N GLN A 106 -15.23 -13.67 17.63
CA GLN A 106 -14.40 -14.76 18.18
C GLN A 106 -13.12 -15.02 17.37
N ARG A 107 -12.94 -14.33 16.24
CA ARG A 107 -11.78 -14.52 15.37
C ARG A 107 -10.64 -13.59 15.80
N TYR A 108 -9.42 -14.11 15.83
CA TYR A 108 -8.23 -13.26 15.96
C TYR A 108 -8.03 -12.44 14.70
N LYS A 109 -8.03 -11.13 14.82
CA LYS A 109 -8.06 -10.18 13.69
C LYS A 109 -6.84 -9.27 13.70
N MET A 110 -6.08 -9.31 12.64
CA MET A 110 -4.94 -8.43 12.42
C MET A 110 -5.21 -7.49 11.25
N VAL A 111 -4.70 -6.28 11.33
CA VAL A 111 -4.77 -5.32 10.22
C VAL A 111 -3.36 -4.87 9.83
N ARG A 112 -2.98 -5.09 8.58
CA ARG A 112 -1.73 -4.61 7.98
C ARG A 112 -1.95 -3.20 7.44
N MET A 113 -1.31 -2.20 8.03
CA MET A 113 -1.39 -0.82 7.56
C MET A 113 -0.20 -0.51 6.65
N HIS A 114 -0.49 -0.19 5.37
CA HIS A 114 0.52 0.18 4.38
C HIS A 114 0.91 1.66 4.44
N ASN A 115 0.04 2.49 5.01
CA ASN A 115 0.22 3.92 5.25
C ASN A 115 -0.86 4.42 6.22
N ILE A 116 -0.80 5.69 6.58
CA ILE A 116 -1.90 6.39 7.24
C ILE A 116 -2.82 6.92 6.14
N GLU A 117 -3.90 6.19 5.83
CA GLU A 117 -4.75 6.39 4.64
C GLU A 117 -5.24 7.85 4.48
N TRP A 118 -5.71 8.50 5.54
CA TRP A 118 -6.17 9.88 5.44
C TRP A 118 -5.03 10.86 5.13
N GLN A 119 -3.79 10.59 5.59
CA GLN A 119 -2.61 11.40 5.24
C GLN A 119 -2.24 11.21 3.77
N TYR A 120 -2.34 10.01 3.25
CA TYR A 120 -2.16 9.72 1.84
C TYR A 120 -3.15 10.53 0.98
N TYR A 121 -4.45 10.50 1.33
CA TYR A 121 -5.46 11.31 0.65
C TYR A 121 -5.23 12.82 0.78
N LYS A 122 -4.66 13.28 1.91
CA LYS A 122 -4.22 14.67 2.07
C LYS A 122 -3.09 15.03 1.10
N GLY A 123 -2.18 14.13 0.83
CA GLY A 123 -1.14 14.26 -0.21
C GLY A 123 -1.76 14.37 -1.61
N LEU A 124 -2.66 13.46 -1.96
CA LEU A 124 -3.38 13.49 -3.24
C LEU A 124 -4.14 14.82 -3.43
N LEU A 125 -4.83 15.29 -2.39
CA LEU A 125 -5.56 16.56 -2.43
C LEU A 125 -4.64 17.76 -2.76
N LYS A 126 -3.43 17.78 -2.19
CA LYS A 126 -2.45 18.86 -2.45
C LYS A 126 -1.93 18.87 -3.89
N GLY A 127 -1.74 17.70 -4.49
CA GLY A 127 -1.21 17.53 -5.85
C GLY A 127 -2.28 17.63 -6.96
N GLU A 128 -3.57 17.53 -6.63
CA GLU A 128 -4.65 17.47 -7.61
C GLU A 128 -4.97 18.89 -8.16
N LYS A 129 -5.24 18.96 -9.46
CA LYS A 129 -5.63 20.21 -10.14
C LYS A 129 -7.15 20.32 -10.36
N SER A 130 -7.83 19.20 -10.55
CA SER A 130 -9.27 19.17 -10.80
C SER A 130 -10.07 19.50 -9.54
N PHE A 131 -10.92 20.51 -9.62
CA PHE A 131 -11.79 20.94 -8.52
C PHE A 131 -12.71 19.83 -8.01
N VAL A 132 -13.33 19.06 -8.91
CA VAL A 132 -14.21 17.96 -8.58
C VAL A 132 -13.48 16.84 -7.82
N LYS A 133 -12.27 16.48 -8.29
CA LYS A 133 -11.44 15.50 -7.58
C LYS A 133 -10.96 16.02 -6.23
N LYS A 134 -10.67 17.32 -6.10
CA LYS A 134 -10.34 17.92 -4.80
C LYS A 134 -11.48 17.79 -3.79
N LEU A 135 -12.72 18.06 -4.21
CA LEU A 135 -13.89 17.85 -3.36
C LEU A 135 -14.03 16.39 -2.93
N TYR A 136 -13.87 15.47 -3.86
CA TYR A 136 -13.89 14.03 -3.57
C TYR A 136 -12.80 13.63 -2.57
N PHE A 137 -11.54 14.01 -2.81
CA PHE A 137 -10.45 13.67 -1.91
C PHE A 137 -10.62 14.29 -0.51
N ASN A 138 -11.10 15.53 -0.43
CA ASN A 138 -11.37 16.17 0.86
C ASN A 138 -12.49 15.46 1.64
N TRP A 139 -13.51 15.01 0.95
CA TRP A 139 -14.62 14.27 1.57
C TRP A 139 -14.17 12.87 2.04
N GLU A 140 -13.50 12.12 1.18
CA GLU A 140 -12.98 10.80 1.54
C GLU A 140 -11.90 10.87 2.63
N LEU A 141 -11.05 11.88 2.64
CA LEU A 141 -10.09 12.13 3.72
C LEU A 141 -10.77 12.22 5.10
N LYS A 142 -11.86 12.97 5.19
CA LYS A 142 -12.62 13.11 6.44
C LYS A 142 -13.22 11.77 6.89
N LYS A 143 -13.81 11.03 5.96
CA LYS A 143 -14.33 9.69 6.22
C LYS A 143 -13.25 8.71 6.65
N LEU A 144 -12.12 8.68 5.96
CA LEU A 144 -10.98 7.81 6.30
C LEU A 144 -10.46 8.11 7.69
N LYS A 145 -10.33 9.39 8.06
CA LYS A 145 -9.88 9.81 9.39
C LYS A 145 -10.83 9.33 10.49
N SER A 146 -12.13 9.46 10.28
CA SER A 146 -13.14 8.94 11.21
C SER A 146 -13.17 7.42 11.25
N TYR A 147 -13.09 6.79 10.07
CA TYR A 147 -13.16 5.33 9.93
C TYR A 147 -11.96 4.60 10.54
N GLU A 148 -10.85 5.27 10.75
CA GLU A 148 -9.65 4.71 11.39
C GLU A 148 -9.94 4.16 12.80
N SER A 149 -10.98 4.66 13.48
CA SER A 149 -11.43 4.14 14.78
C SER A 149 -11.83 2.66 14.76
N ILE A 150 -12.20 2.12 13.57
CA ILE A 150 -12.52 0.69 13.40
C ILE A 150 -11.35 -0.23 13.80
N LEU A 151 -10.11 0.27 13.73
CA LEU A 151 -8.90 -0.46 14.11
C LEU A 151 -8.90 -0.88 15.59
N SER A 152 -9.72 -0.24 16.45
CA SER A 152 -9.93 -0.68 17.83
C SER A 152 -10.46 -2.13 17.93
N LYS A 153 -11.13 -2.61 16.86
CA LYS A 153 -11.68 -3.97 16.75
C LYS A 153 -10.65 -5.02 16.29
N ALA A 154 -9.44 -4.60 15.94
CA ALA A 154 -8.34 -5.50 15.67
C ALA A 154 -7.62 -5.92 16.96
N ASP A 155 -7.09 -7.13 16.99
CA ASP A 155 -6.21 -7.63 18.05
C ASP A 155 -4.80 -7.07 17.88
N LYS A 156 -4.31 -6.99 16.63
CA LYS A 156 -3.02 -6.39 16.30
C LYS A 156 -3.09 -5.52 15.03
N ILE A 157 -2.27 -4.47 15.04
CA ILE A 157 -2.09 -3.53 13.92
C ILE A 157 -0.63 -3.63 13.50
N LEU A 158 -0.40 -4.08 12.28
CA LEU A 158 0.95 -4.29 11.73
C LEU A 158 1.31 -3.11 10.82
N THR A 159 2.30 -2.32 11.18
CA THR A 159 2.75 -1.14 10.43
C THR A 159 4.02 -1.42 9.67
N ILE A 160 4.26 -0.69 8.57
CA ILE A 160 5.42 -0.89 7.70
C ILE A 160 6.59 0.04 8.02
N SER A 161 6.38 1.09 8.82
CA SER A 161 7.41 2.06 9.18
C SER A 161 7.34 2.44 10.65
N GLY A 162 8.49 2.84 11.24
CA GLY A 162 8.53 3.33 12.62
C GLY A 162 7.69 4.60 12.83
N LYS A 163 7.56 5.46 11.81
CA LYS A 163 6.68 6.63 11.85
C LYS A 163 5.21 6.24 11.99
N ASP A 164 4.75 5.27 11.20
CA ASP A 164 3.38 4.79 11.25
C ASP A 164 3.13 4.01 12.54
N GLN A 165 4.12 3.24 13.00
CA GLN A 165 4.05 2.57 14.30
C GLN A 165 3.83 3.57 15.43
N TYR A 166 4.62 4.63 15.49
CA TYR A 166 4.47 5.68 16.50
C TYR A 166 3.08 6.31 16.45
N TYR A 167 2.58 6.64 15.24
CA TYR A 167 1.26 7.23 15.05
C TYR A 167 0.13 6.32 15.55
N TYR A 168 0.16 5.03 15.21
CA TYR A 168 -0.87 4.08 15.62
C TYR A 168 -0.72 3.65 17.08
N ASN A 169 0.49 3.59 17.62
CA ASN A 169 0.71 3.20 19.03
C ASN A 169 0.13 4.21 20.01
N ILE A 170 0.16 5.51 19.70
CA ILE A 170 -0.49 6.55 20.51
C ILE A 170 -2.01 6.34 20.58
N ARG A 171 -2.62 5.83 19.50
CA ARG A 171 -4.08 5.65 19.38
C ARG A 171 -4.55 4.28 19.83
N PHE A 172 -3.74 3.29 19.64
CA PHE A 172 -4.03 1.88 19.90
C PHE A 172 -2.82 1.26 20.61
N PRO A 173 -2.57 1.63 21.88
CA PRO A 173 -1.44 1.13 22.65
C PRO A 173 -1.51 -0.40 22.74
N GLU A 174 -0.35 -1.06 22.83
CA GLU A 174 -0.17 -2.51 22.97
C GLU A 174 -0.66 -3.36 21.77
N LYS A 175 -1.36 -2.76 20.82
CA LYS A 175 -1.82 -3.45 19.61
C LYS A 175 -0.89 -3.31 18.41
N THR A 176 -0.03 -2.28 18.41
CA THR A 176 0.74 -1.89 17.22
C THR A 176 2.12 -2.56 17.21
N ILE A 177 2.43 -3.21 16.10
CA ILE A 177 3.70 -3.92 15.88
C ILE A 177 4.33 -3.40 14.57
N LEU A 178 5.63 -3.12 14.60
CA LEU A 178 6.40 -2.87 13.39
C LEU A 178 6.71 -4.19 12.69
N LEU A 179 6.26 -4.31 11.46
CA LEU A 179 6.59 -5.42 10.58
C LEU A 179 7.01 -4.81 9.24
N ASN A 180 8.28 -4.89 8.88
CA ASN A 180 8.81 -4.30 7.67
C ASN A 180 8.16 -4.85 6.40
N CYS A 181 8.29 -4.13 5.28
CA CYS A 181 7.75 -4.55 4.00
C CYS A 181 8.43 -5.82 3.49
N PHE A 182 7.63 -6.71 2.93
CA PHE A 182 8.11 -7.88 2.21
C PHE A 182 8.48 -7.49 0.77
N HIS A 183 9.57 -8.06 0.25
CA HIS A 183 10.07 -7.81 -1.10
C HIS A 183 10.77 -9.05 -1.68
N LYS A 184 11.13 -8.98 -2.94
CA LYS A 184 11.73 -10.12 -3.67
C LYS A 184 13.17 -10.47 -3.27
N ASN A 185 13.89 -9.54 -2.64
CA ASN A 185 15.30 -9.70 -2.36
C ASN A 185 15.47 -10.40 -1.01
N ASP A 186 16.09 -11.54 -1.00
CA ASP A 186 16.41 -12.38 0.16
C ASP A 186 17.89 -12.32 0.57
N THR A 187 18.72 -11.72 -0.28
CA THR A 187 20.17 -11.61 -0.07
C THR A 187 20.65 -10.18 -0.26
N ILE A 188 21.65 -9.79 0.55
CA ILE A 188 22.37 -8.53 0.41
C ILE A 188 23.60 -8.78 -0.45
N ARG A 189 23.65 -8.15 -1.63
CA ARG A 189 24.84 -8.16 -2.47
C ARG A 189 25.65 -6.88 -2.22
N ARG A 190 26.89 -7.01 -1.80
CA ARG A 190 27.83 -5.89 -1.67
C ARG A 190 28.73 -5.89 -2.90
N ASN A 191 28.83 -4.75 -3.57
CA ASN A 191 29.84 -4.52 -4.59
C ASN A 191 30.92 -3.62 -4.00
N ASN A 192 32.11 -4.16 -3.76
CA ASN A 192 33.18 -3.45 -3.09
C ASN A 192 34.02 -2.54 -4.05
N GLU A 193 33.74 -2.58 -5.35
CA GLU A 193 34.47 -1.85 -6.39
C GLU A 193 33.81 -0.59 -6.91
N THR A 194 32.72 -0.13 -6.30
CA THR A 194 31.99 1.04 -6.80
C THR A 194 32.59 2.34 -6.28
N LYS A 195 32.81 3.30 -7.20
CA LYS A 195 33.07 4.69 -6.84
C LYS A 195 31.85 5.26 -6.09
N PRO A 196 32.04 6.17 -5.13
CA PRO A 196 30.93 6.79 -4.41
C PRO A 196 29.95 7.48 -5.37
N PHE A 197 28.64 7.22 -5.19
CA PHE A 197 27.56 7.90 -5.91
C PHE A 197 26.34 8.06 -4.99
N CYS A 198 25.49 9.00 -5.33
CA CYS A 198 24.19 9.17 -4.68
C CYS A 198 23.10 8.52 -5.53
N LEU A 199 22.26 7.69 -4.93
CA LEU A 199 21.14 7.04 -5.59
C LEU A 199 19.82 7.60 -5.04
N TYR A 200 18.96 8.07 -5.93
CA TYR A 200 17.54 8.25 -5.68
C TYR A 200 16.75 7.24 -6.50
N HIS A 201 15.79 6.54 -5.88
CA HIS A 201 14.93 5.64 -6.63
C HIS A 201 13.45 5.82 -6.23
N GLY A 202 12.55 5.62 -7.21
CA GLY A 202 11.11 5.69 -6.99
C GLY A 202 10.33 5.51 -8.28
N ASN A 203 9.01 5.39 -8.18
CA ASN A 203 8.16 5.44 -9.37
C ASN A 203 8.09 6.90 -9.85
N LEU A 204 8.76 7.21 -10.96
CA LEU A 204 8.94 8.57 -11.48
C LEU A 204 7.72 9.13 -12.23
N SER A 205 6.60 8.40 -12.25
CA SER A 205 5.30 8.90 -12.70
C SER A 205 4.44 9.47 -11.57
N VAL A 206 4.83 9.23 -10.31
CA VAL A 206 4.10 9.71 -9.12
C VAL A 206 4.49 11.16 -8.80
N PRO A 207 3.53 12.07 -8.56
CA PRO A 207 3.81 13.50 -8.39
C PRO A 207 4.87 13.84 -7.34
N GLU A 208 4.86 13.18 -6.19
CA GLU A 208 5.82 13.39 -5.12
C GLU A 208 7.25 13.00 -5.56
N ASN A 209 7.38 11.88 -6.28
CA ASN A 209 8.67 11.41 -6.78
C ASN A 209 9.17 12.29 -7.94
N ILE A 210 8.28 12.81 -8.78
CA ILE A 210 8.62 13.81 -9.80
C ILE A 210 9.21 15.05 -9.14
N GLN A 211 8.54 15.58 -8.10
CA GLN A 211 9.02 16.75 -7.37
C GLN A 211 10.36 16.51 -6.70
N ALA A 212 10.55 15.34 -6.07
CA ALA A 212 11.81 14.97 -5.44
C ALA A 212 12.95 14.86 -6.47
N ALA A 213 12.72 14.19 -7.60
CA ALA A 213 13.71 14.06 -8.67
C ALA A 213 14.10 15.43 -9.25
N LEU A 214 13.12 16.31 -9.50
CA LEU A 214 13.37 17.67 -9.97
C LEU A 214 14.08 18.52 -8.91
N TYR A 215 13.79 18.35 -7.64
CA TYR A 215 14.52 19.03 -6.56
C TYR A 215 15.98 18.60 -6.52
N ILE A 216 16.25 17.30 -6.65
CA ILE A 216 17.61 16.77 -6.71
C ILE A 216 18.34 17.36 -7.91
N ALA A 217 17.75 17.33 -9.09
CA ALA A 217 18.37 17.85 -10.31
C ALA A 217 18.66 19.37 -10.22
N LYS A 218 17.67 20.16 -9.78
CA LYS A 218 17.76 21.64 -9.79
C LYS A 218 18.50 22.23 -8.61
N LYS A 219 18.44 21.59 -7.43
CA LYS A 219 18.92 22.20 -6.18
C LYS A 219 20.12 21.49 -5.57
N ILE A 220 20.28 20.20 -5.81
CA ILE A 220 21.36 19.39 -5.23
C ILE A 220 22.49 19.19 -6.24
N ALA A 221 22.18 18.67 -7.43
CA ALA A 221 23.19 18.34 -8.44
C ALA A 221 24.17 19.52 -8.77
N PRO A 222 23.72 20.77 -8.87
CA PRO A 222 24.65 21.89 -9.12
C PRO A 222 25.63 22.19 -7.97
N LYS A 223 25.38 21.65 -6.79
CA LYS A 223 26.14 21.95 -5.56
C LYS A 223 27.10 20.84 -5.13
N VAL A 224 27.13 19.72 -5.84
CA VAL A 224 27.93 18.55 -5.50
C VAL A 224 28.69 18.03 -6.71
N ASN A 225 29.87 17.50 -6.47
CA ASN A 225 30.69 16.87 -7.52
C ASN A 225 30.55 15.33 -7.55
N VAL A 226 29.66 14.77 -6.72
CA VAL A 226 29.41 13.33 -6.67
C VAL A 226 28.43 12.96 -7.79
N PRO A 227 28.64 11.83 -8.50
CA PRO A 227 27.67 11.30 -9.44
C PRO A 227 26.34 11.01 -8.75
N ILE A 228 25.24 11.43 -9.38
CA ILE A 228 23.87 11.19 -8.89
C ILE A 228 23.15 10.32 -9.91
N ILE A 229 22.56 9.23 -9.45
CA ILE A 229 21.73 8.33 -10.26
C ILE A 229 20.29 8.48 -9.80
N ILE A 230 19.40 8.85 -10.72
CA ILE A 230 17.95 8.79 -10.49
C ILE A 230 17.41 7.56 -11.20
N ALA A 231 16.95 6.57 -10.45
CA ALA A 231 16.45 5.32 -10.98
C ALA A 231 14.94 5.17 -10.71
N GLY A 232 14.20 4.71 -11.71
CA GLY A 232 12.78 4.44 -11.49
C GLY A 232 11.98 4.18 -12.75
N LYS A 233 10.74 3.78 -12.51
CA LYS A 233 9.80 3.44 -13.57
C LYS A 233 9.12 4.69 -14.10
N ASP A 234 8.89 4.72 -15.42
CA ASP A 234 8.06 5.70 -16.14
C ASP A 234 8.46 7.17 -15.85
N PRO A 235 9.73 7.59 -16.13
CA PRO A 235 10.16 8.94 -15.89
C PRO A 235 9.37 9.95 -16.74
N SER A 236 8.87 11.00 -16.10
CA SER A 236 8.19 12.07 -16.80
C SER A 236 9.15 12.85 -17.72
N LYS A 237 8.64 13.40 -18.81
CA LYS A 237 9.44 14.24 -19.73
C LYS A 237 10.14 15.37 -18.99
N LEU A 238 9.50 15.96 -17.98
CA LEU A 238 10.08 17.05 -17.17
C LEU A 238 11.37 16.60 -16.46
N ILE A 239 11.43 15.37 -15.94
CA ILE A 239 12.63 14.82 -15.30
C ILE A 239 13.71 14.61 -16.35
N VAL A 240 13.37 13.95 -17.47
CA VAL A 240 14.32 13.66 -18.55
C VAL A 240 14.98 14.94 -19.09
N ASP A 241 14.17 15.97 -19.36
CA ASP A 241 14.65 17.22 -19.91
C ASP A 241 15.51 18.01 -18.88
N GLU A 242 15.20 17.90 -17.59
CA GLU A 242 15.97 18.57 -16.54
C GLU A 242 17.34 17.90 -16.33
N ILE A 243 17.37 16.57 -16.28
CA ILE A 243 18.62 15.81 -16.07
C ILE A 243 19.65 16.10 -17.15
N LYS A 244 19.23 16.23 -18.41
CA LYS A 244 20.14 16.56 -19.54
C LYS A 244 20.94 17.85 -19.35
N LYS A 245 20.51 18.74 -18.47
CA LYS A 245 21.22 20.02 -18.19
C LYS A 245 22.41 19.86 -17.24
N HIS A 246 22.59 18.71 -16.63
CA HIS A 246 23.57 18.48 -15.57
C HIS A 246 24.51 17.31 -15.94
N LYS A 247 25.84 17.53 -15.82
CA LYS A 247 26.85 16.53 -16.20
C LYS A 247 27.03 15.42 -15.18
N ASN A 248 26.69 15.65 -13.90
CA ASN A 248 26.90 14.75 -12.79
C ASN A 248 25.63 13.98 -12.38
N ILE A 249 24.58 14.01 -13.19
CA ILE A 249 23.32 13.29 -12.91
C ILE A 249 22.93 12.44 -14.12
N SER A 250 22.46 11.21 -13.84
CA SER A 250 21.96 10.27 -14.85
C SER A 250 20.63 9.66 -14.44
N LEU A 251 19.91 9.12 -15.44
CA LEU A 251 18.62 8.42 -15.28
C LEU A 251 18.79 6.93 -15.52
#